data_572090feb905a47800608b5126f68926
#
_entry.id   572090feb905a47800608b5126f68926
#
_cell.length_a   1.000
_cell.length_b   1.000
_cell.length_c   1.000
_cell.angle_alpha   90.00
_cell.angle_beta   90.00
_cell.angle_gamma   90.00
#
_symmetry.space_group_name_H-M   'P 1'
#
loop_
_entity.id
_entity.type
_entity.pdbx_description
1 polymer ?
#
loop_
_entity_poly.entity_id
_entity_poly.type
_entity_poly.pdbx_seq_one_letter_code
_entity_poly.pdbx_strand_id
1 'polypeptide(L)'
;MMRRLQAAGLCVVAACFGFAWPAAAAGKYDGSAPMLCAVTAVSECTADGNCERSAPQAGNNLPTFMRVDVKGRVLKADDDSGRKTEIKGSSMVDGQLMLQGIENGKAWSMVIKSETGRWGGSVVEDDGSFALFGACTLP
;
A
#
# COMPACT_ATOMS: atom_id res chain seq x y z
N MET A 1 -51.36 -45.76 -44.61
CA MET A 1 -50.30 -44.83 -45.03
C MET A 1 -49.90 -43.97 -43.83
N MET A 2 -48.82 -44.31 -43.14
CA MET A 2 -48.35 -43.59 -41.95
C MET A 2 -47.16 -42.72 -42.37
N ARG A 3 -47.30 -41.41 -42.32
CA ARG A 3 -46.20 -40.44 -42.54
C ARG A 3 -45.48 -40.21 -41.19
N ARG A 4 -44.23 -40.61 -41.10
CA ARG A 4 -43.32 -40.29 -40.00
C ARG A 4 -42.81 -38.85 -40.17
N LEU A 5 -43.14 -37.97 -39.19
CA LEU A 5 -42.51 -36.68 -39.05
C LEU A 5 -41.15 -36.86 -38.34
N GLN A 6 -40.08 -36.50 -39.01
CA GLN A 6 -38.74 -36.36 -38.42
C GLN A 6 -38.63 -34.96 -37.81
N ALA A 7 -38.44 -34.90 -36.51
CA ALA A 7 -38.13 -33.67 -35.80
C ALA A 7 -36.60 -33.48 -35.84
N ALA A 8 -36.15 -32.46 -36.54
CA ALA A 8 -34.72 -32.03 -36.55
C ALA A 8 -34.46 -31.20 -35.30
N GLY A 9 -33.69 -31.73 -34.35
CA GLY A 9 -33.23 -31.00 -33.18
C GLY A 9 -32.11 -30.03 -33.54
N LEU A 10 -32.33 -28.74 -33.32
CA LEU A 10 -31.35 -27.69 -33.48
C LEU A 10 -30.54 -27.61 -32.17
N CYS A 11 -29.30 -28.09 -32.14
CA CYS A 11 -28.34 -27.87 -31.09
C CYS A 11 -27.80 -26.42 -31.16
N VAL A 12 -28.25 -25.54 -30.28
CA VAL A 12 -27.67 -24.20 -30.10
C VAL A 12 -26.44 -24.34 -29.22
N VAL A 13 -25.25 -24.24 -29.80
CA VAL A 13 -23.98 -24.16 -29.08
C VAL A 13 -23.82 -22.74 -28.56
N ALA A 14 -24.08 -22.52 -27.26
CA ALA A 14 -23.81 -21.27 -26.60
C ALA A 14 -22.29 -21.16 -26.36
N ALA A 15 -21.60 -20.34 -27.18
CA ALA A 15 -20.21 -20.00 -26.98
C ALA A 15 -20.10 -19.03 -25.79
N CYS A 16 -19.69 -19.54 -24.62
CA CYS A 16 -19.33 -18.72 -23.46
C CYS A 16 -18.00 -18.00 -23.74
N PHE A 17 -18.06 -16.76 -24.21
CA PHE A 17 -16.89 -15.88 -24.24
C PHE A 17 -16.54 -15.49 -22.79
N GLY A 18 -15.64 -16.25 -22.18
CA GLY A 18 -15.02 -15.88 -20.91
C GLY A 18 -14.15 -14.63 -21.12
N PHE A 19 -14.59 -13.48 -20.63
CA PHE A 19 -13.74 -12.30 -20.49
C PHE A 19 -12.70 -12.61 -19.41
N ALA A 20 -11.51 -13.05 -19.84
CA ALA A 20 -10.35 -13.07 -18.97
C ALA A 20 -9.90 -11.62 -18.74
N TRP A 21 -10.23 -11.04 -17.59
CA TRP A 21 -9.60 -9.79 -17.19
C TRP A 21 -8.10 -10.05 -16.99
N PRO A 22 -7.21 -9.20 -17.57
CA PRO A 22 -5.80 -9.33 -17.31
C PRO A 22 -5.57 -9.15 -15.80
N ALA A 23 -5.09 -10.19 -15.14
CA ALA A 23 -4.56 -10.03 -13.78
C ALA A 23 -3.40 -9.03 -13.89
N ALA A 24 -3.56 -7.84 -13.28
CA ALA A 24 -2.48 -6.89 -13.19
C ALA A 24 -1.30 -7.61 -12.52
N ALA A 25 -0.16 -7.68 -13.20
CA ALA A 25 1.04 -8.28 -12.64
C ALA A 25 1.37 -7.53 -11.34
N ALA A 26 1.45 -8.25 -10.22
CA ALA A 26 1.87 -7.66 -8.96
C ALA A 26 3.26 -7.06 -9.15
N GLY A 27 3.42 -5.77 -8.87
CA GLY A 27 4.72 -5.10 -8.92
C GLY A 27 5.64 -5.65 -7.83
N LYS A 28 6.94 -5.47 -7.98
CA LYS A 28 7.96 -6.00 -7.05
C LYS A 28 7.86 -5.46 -5.62
N TYR A 29 7.18 -4.32 -5.42
CA TYR A 29 6.95 -3.69 -4.10
C TYR A 29 5.53 -3.95 -3.58
N ASP A 30 5.10 -5.21 -3.63
CA ASP A 30 3.76 -5.66 -3.25
C ASP A 30 3.63 -6.15 -1.80
N GLY A 31 4.72 -6.07 -1.03
CA GLY A 31 4.77 -6.57 0.35
C GLY A 31 5.07 -8.07 0.46
N SER A 32 5.35 -8.76 -0.64
CA SER A 32 5.73 -10.18 -0.63
C SER A 32 7.13 -10.42 -0.02
N ALA A 33 7.99 -9.41 -0.04
CA ALA A 33 9.30 -9.38 0.58
C ALA A 33 9.47 -8.12 1.44
N PRO A 34 10.32 -8.15 2.48
CA PRO A 34 10.67 -6.95 3.24
C PRO A 34 11.30 -5.88 2.34
N MET A 35 11.00 -4.62 2.64
CA MET A 35 11.49 -3.45 1.89
C MET A 35 12.27 -2.53 2.82
N LEU A 36 13.29 -1.85 2.29
CA LEU A 36 13.95 -0.72 2.94
C LEU A 36 13.44 0.57 2.29
N CYS A 37 12.80 1.42 3.07
CA CYS A 37 12.18 2.65 2.61
C CYS A 37 12.87 3.88 3.23
N ALA A 38 13.25 4.84 2.39
CA ALA A 38 13.79 6.13 2.83
C ALA A 38 12.67 7.18 2.91
N VAL A 39 12.72 8.05 3.92
CA VAL A 39 11.94 9.28 3.99
C VAL A 39 12.75 10.39 3.34
N THR A 40 12.26 10.97 2.25
CA THR A 40 12.98 11.99 1.47
C THR A 40 12.41 13.39 1.65
N ALA A 41 11.15 13.51 2.08
CA ALA A 41 10.50 14.79 2.36
C ALA A 41 9.46 14.64 3.45
N VAL A 42 9.36 15.65 4.31
CA VAL A 42 8.36 15.77 5.35
C VAL A 42 7.75 17.18 5.29
N SER A 43 6.44 17.26 5.43
CA SER A 43 5.71 18.50 5.68
C SER A 43 4.90 18.32 6.95
N GLU A 44 5.09 19.22 7.90
CA GLU A 44 4.37 19.29 9.16
C GLU A 44 3.28 20.34 9.08
N CYS A 45 2.06 19.98 9.44
CA CYS A 45 0.91 20.88 9.46
C CYS A 45 0.29 20.92 10.85
N THR A 46 0.03 22.12 11.36
CA THR A 46 -0.68 22.36 12.61
C THR A 46 -2.19 22.49 12.39
N ALA A 47 -2.99 22.34 13.43
CA ALA A 47 -4.45 22.36 13.36
C ALA A 47 -5.04 23.69 12.86
N ASP A 48 -4.30 24.79 12.93
CA ASP A 48 -4.67 26.11 12.37
C ASP A 48 -4.40 26.24 10.87
N GLY A 49 -3.87 25.18 10.22
CA GLY A 49 -3.65 25.10 8.78
C GLY A 49 -2.29 25.59 8.29
N ASN A 50 -1.36 25.95 9.19
CA ASN A 50 0.01 26.28 8.81
C ASN A 50 0.79 24.99 8.54
N CYS A 51 1.46 24.93 7.39
CA CYS A 51 2.28 23.79 6.98
C CYS A 51 3.70 24.25 6.64
N GLU A 52 4.68 23.55 7.19
CA GLU A 52 6.10 23.83 6.97
C GLU A 52 6.85 22.57 6.55
N ARG A 53 7.91 22.75 5.75
CA ARG A 53 8.86 21.67 5.48
C ARG A 53 9.71 21.41 6.70
N SER A 54 9.88 20.13 7.05
CA SER A 54 10.78 19.73 8.12
C SER A 54 11.73 18.62 7.66
N ALA A 55 12.82 18.44 8.40
CA ALA A 55 13.67 17.27 8.23
C ALA A 55 13.04 16.06 8.97
N PRO A 56 13.26 14.82 8.51
CA PRO A 56 12.67 13.64 9.14
C PRO A 56 12.91 13.53 10.64
N GLN A 57 14.10 13.93 11.13
CA GLN A 57 14.47 13.89 12.54
C GLN A 57 14.05 15.14 13.32
N ALA A 58 13.67 16.23 12.65
CA ALA A 58 13.27 17.47 13.30
C ALA A 58 11.81 17.36 13.79
N GLY A 59 11.58 17.56 15.07
CA GLY A 59 10.25 17.62 15.67
C GLY A 59 9.66 16.29 16.13
N ASN A 60 9.62 15.24 15.32
CA ASN A 60 8.95 13.97 15.66
C ASN A 60 9.84 12.74 15.69
N ASN A 61 11.14 12.91 15.62
CA ASN A 61 12.10 11.81 15.64
C ASN A 61 11.74 10.69 14.64
N LEU A 62 11.27 11.08 13.44
CA LEU A 62 10.97 10.15 12.36
C LEU A 62 12.29 9.53 11.85
N PRO A 63 12.36 8.22 11.66
CA PRO A 63 13.56 7.59 11.14
C PRO A 63 13.77 8.00 9.67
N THR A 64 15.02 8.21 9.27
CA THR A 64 15.36 8.46 7.86
C THR A 64 15.11 7.22 7.00
N PHE A 65 15.36 6.03 7.57
CA PHE A 65 15.12 4.75 6.91
C PHE A 65 14.24 3.85 7.76
N MET A 66 13.37 3.10 7.09
CA MET A 66 12.44 2.17 7.71
C MET A 66 12.46 0.83 6.98
N ARG A 67 12.44 -0.26 7.73
CA ARG A 67 12.15 -1.59 7.19
C ARG A 67 10.66 -1.87 7.29
N VAL A 68 10.06 -2.21 6.15
CA VAL A 68 8.65 -2.56 6.05
C VAL A 68 8.56 -4.07 5.79
N ASP A 69 8.05 -4.81 6.76
CA ASP A 69 7.76 -6.25 6.64
C ASP A 69 6.25 -6.46 6.78
N VAL A 70 5.57 -6.58 5.64
CA VAL A 70 4.11 -6.74 5.60
C VAL A 70 3.68 -8.10 6.14
N LYS A 71 4.42 -9.16 5.82
CA LYS A 71 4.13 -10.52 6.32
C LYS A 71 4.36 -10.64 7.81
N GLY A 72 5.44 -10.03 8.31
CA GLY A 72 5.74 -9.93 9.73
C GLY A 72 4.88 -8.89 10.47
N ARG A 73 4.06 -8.11 9.76
CA ARG A 73 3.18 -7.06 10.30
C ARG A 73 3.94 -6.01 11.12
N VAL A 74 5.13 -5.62 10.67
CA VAL A 74 5.97 -4.67 11.38
C VAL A 74 6.59 -3.64 10.44
N LEU A 75 6.58 -2.39 10.88
CA LEU A 75 7.38 -1.30 10.35
C LEU A 75 8.38 -0.91 11.42
N LYS A 76 9.68 -0.98 11.10
CA LYS A 76 10.77 -0.79 12.06
C LYS A 76 11.72 0.30 11.55
N ALA A 77 12.16 1.19 12.44
CA ALA A 77 13.27 2.11 12.15
C ALA A 77 14.54 1.31 11.84
N ASP A 78 15.27 1.72 10.80
CA ASP A 78 16.57 1.11 10.44
C ASP A 78 17.71 1.91 11.08
N ASP A 79 17.65 2.00 12.41
CA ASP A 79 18.62 2.65 13.28
C ASP A 79 18.72 1.90 14.63
N ASP A 80 19.54 2.39 15.54
CA ASP A 80 19.77 1.76 16.85
C ASP A 80 18.67 2.06 17.88
N SER A 81 17.62 2.84 17.53
CA SER A 81 16.53 3.19 18.45
C SER A 81 15.67 2.00 18.89
N GLY A 82 15.64 0.95 18.08
CA GLY A 82 14.74 -0.18 18.27
C GLY A 82 13.26 0.14 18.05
N ARG A 83 12.92 1.37 17.58
CA ARG A 83 11.56 1.82 17.33
C ARG A 83 10.88 0.96 16.29
N LYS A 84 9.68 0.52 16.59
CA LYS A 84 8.84 -0.28 15.70
C LYS A 84 7.37 -0.03 15.96
N THR A 85 6.56 -0.21 14.94
CA THR A 85 5.10 -0.15 15.03
C THR A 85 4.47 -1.32 14.29
N GLU A 86 3.31 -1.77 14.75
CA GLU A 86 2.58 -2.86 14.13
C GLU A 86 1.79 -2.36 12.91
N ILE A 87 1.85 -3.09 11.81
CA ILE A 87 0.96 -2.87 10.66
C ILE A 87 -0.39 -3.50 11.00
N LYS A 88 -1.38 -2.66 11.32
CA LYS A 88 -2.73 -3.10 11.70
C LYS A 88 -3.56 -3.52 10.49
N GLY A 89 -3.34 -2.88 9.35
CA GLY A 89 -4.03 -3.19 8.10
C GLY A 89 -3.10 -3.09 6.90
N SER A 90 -3.32 -3.97 5.92
CA SER A 90 -2.64 -3.94 4.63
C SER A 90 -3.59 -4.38 3.53
N SER A 91 -3.54 -3.73 2.38
CA SER A 91 -4.32 -4.11 1.20
C SER A 91 -3.59 -3.69 -0.08
N MET A 92 -3.81 -4.45 -1.17
CA MET A 92 -3.35 -4.10 -2.51
C MET A 92 -4.55 -3.64 -3.32
N VAL A 93 -4.55 -2.39 -3.80
CA VAL A 93 -5.61 -1.80 -4.60
C VAL A 93 -4.98 -1.03 -5.75
N ASP A 94 -5.40 -1.32 -6.98
CA ASP A 94 -4.97 -0.61 -8.19
C ASP A 94 -3.44 -0.44 -8.32
N GLY A 95 -2.68 -1.48 -7.98
CA GLY A 95 -1.22 -1.46 -8.02
C GLY A 95 -0.56 -0.63 -6.92
N GLN A 96 -1.29 -0.35 -5.84
CA GLN A 96 -0.79 0.35 -4.68
C GLN A 96 -0.94 -0.52 -3.43
N LEU A 97 0.16 -0.71 -2.71
CA LEU A 97 0.16 -1.35 -1.41
C LEU A 97 -0.16 -0.31 -0.34
N MET A 98 -1.31 -0.46 0.31
CA MET A 98 -1.77 0.41 1.39
C MET A 98 -1.49 -0.24 2.74
N LEU A 99 -0.85 0.50 3.63
CA LEU A 99 -0.53 0.09 5.00
C LEU A 99 -1.06 1.12 5.99
N GLN A 100 -1.45 0.66 7.17
CA GLN A 100 -1.91 1.54 8.24
C GLN A 100 -1.62 0.96 9.62
N GLY A 101 -1.51 1.84 10.62
CA GLY A 101 -1.30 1.44 11.99
C GLY A 101 -1.47 2.59 12.97
N ILE A 102 -1.14 2.30 14.22
CA ILE A 102 -1.18 3.25 15.34
C ILE A 102 0.13 3.13 16.11
N GLU A 103 0.74 4.25 16.44
CA GLU A 103 1.93 4.31 17.29
C GLU A 103 1.80 5.47 18.28
N ASN A 104 1.88 5.18 19.57
CA ASN A 104 1.82 6.17 20.64
C ASN A 104 0.62 7.13 20.52
N GLY A 105 -0.57 6.60 20.22
CA GLY A 105 -1.79 7.40 20.05
C GLY A 105 -1.94 8.12 18.70
N LYS A 106 -0.94 8.06 17.83
CA LYS A 106 -0.98 8.67 16.49
C LYS A 106 -1.37 7.63 15.46
N ALA A 107 -2.30 7.98 14.57
CA ALA A 107 -2.63 7.14 13.42
C ALA A 107 -1.63 7.40 12.29
N TRP A 108 -1.20 6.36 11.60
CA TRP A 108 -0.36 6.49 10.42
C TRP A 108 -0.89 5.67 9.25
N SER A 109 -0.64 6.16 8.06
CA SER A 109 -0.91 5.47 6.81
C SER A 109 0.26 5.61 5.83
N MET A 110 0.43 4.62 4.95
CA MET A 110 1.47 4.60 3.91
C MET A 110 0.91 3.94 2.67
N VAL A 111 1.17 4.53 1.52
CA VAL A 111 0.80 3.99 0.20
C VAL A 111 2.06 3.86 -0.64
N ILE A 112 2.37 2.63 -1.07
CA ILE A 112 3.55 2.32 -1.88
C ILE A 112 3.09 1.92 -3.28
N LYS A 113 3.61 2.59 -4.32
CA LYS A 113 3.40 2.18 -5.71
C LYS A 113 4.16 0.88 -5.96
N SER A 114 3.43 -0.22 -6.18
CA SER A 114 4.03 -1.56 -6.28
C SER A 114 5.01 -1.72 -7.45
N GLU A 115 4.85 -0.93 -8.49
CA GLU A 115 5.71 -0.95 -9.68
C GLU A 115 7.05 -0.24 -9.45
N THR A 116 7.07 0.89 -8.72
CA THR A 116 8.23 1.80 -8.63
C THR A 116 8.85 1.87 -7.24
N GLY A 117 8.15 1.47 -6.19
CA GLY A 117 8.57 1.63 -4.80
C GLY A 117 8.44 3.06 -4.25
N ARG A 118 7.99 4.03 -5.05
CA ARG A 118 7.68 5.38 -4.53
C ARG A 118 6.53 5.30 -3.55
N TRP A 119 6.62 6.05 -2.47
CA TRP A 119 5.58 6.05 -1.46
C TRP A 119 5.26 7.43 -0.93
N GLY A 120 4.04 7.60 -0.45
CA GLY A 120 3.59 8.71 0.36
C GLY A 120 2.85 8.19 1.57
N GLY A 121 2.81 8.99 2.63
CA GLY A 121 2.15 8.60 3.86
C GLY A 121 1.80 9.80 4.73
N SER A 122 1.11 9.52 5.80
CA SER A 122 0.76 10.51 6.81
C SER A 122 0.83 9.94 8.21
N VAL A 123 1.14 10.81 9.16
CA VAL A 123 0.95 10.59 10.59
C VAL A 123 0.01 11.68 11.09
N VAL A 124 -1.03 11.31 11.81
CA VAL A 124 -2.06 12.24 12.28
C VAL A 124 -2.21 12.11 13.80
N GLU A 125 -2.25 13.23 14.45
CA GLU A 125 -2.57 13.42 15.87
C GLU A 125 -3.64 14.50 16.03
N ASP A 126 -4.10 14.77 17.24
CA ASP A 126 -5.21 15.68 17.50
C ASP A 126 -4.90 17.17 17.24
N ASP A 127 -3.63 17.57 17.31
CA ASP A 127 -3.17 18.95 17.11
C ASP A 127 -2.35 19.16 15.82
N GLY A 128 -2.10 18.11 15.04
CA GLY A 128 -1.33 18.24 13.83
C GLY A 128 -1.24 16.99 12.96
N SER A 129 -0.52 17.13 11.87
CA SER A 129 -0.28 16.02 10.95
C SER A 129 1.05 16.18 10.21
N PHE A 130 1.58 15.04 9.75
CA PHE A 130 2.77 14.97 8.91
C PHE A 130 2.42 14.30 7.60
N ALA A 131 2.76 14.93 6.49
CA ALA A 131 2.80 14.31 5.18
C ALA A 131 4.24 13.91 4.87
N LEU A 132 4.43 12.66 4.48
CA LEU A 132 5.74 12.05 4.25
C LEU A 132 5.82 11.52 2.83
N PHE A 133 6.99 11.62 2.22
CA PHE A 133 7.23 11.07 0.89
C PHE A 133 8.59 10.38 0.86
N GLY A 134 8.70 9.37 0.00
CA GLY A 134 9.93 8.63 -0.11
C GLY A 134 9.94 7.58 -1.20
N ALA A 135 10.91 6.70 -1.08
CA ALA A 135 11.05 5.55 -1.96
C ALA A 135 11.59 4.33 -1.22
N CYS A 136 11.18 3.16 -1.67
CA CYS A 136 11.60 1.87 -1.14
C CYS A 136 12.52 1.15 -2.12
N THR A 137 13.39 0.30 -1.60
CA THR A 137 14.17 -0.68 -2.33
C THR A 137 14.01 -2.06 -1.71
N LEU A 138 14.22 -3.09 -2.50
CA LEU A 138 14.38 -4.46 -1.99
C LEU A 138 15.84 -4.64 -1.58
N PRO A 139 16.11 -5.12 -0.35
CA PRO A 139 17.50 -5.39 0.10
C PRO A 139 18.12 -6.59 -0.60
#